data_4b2f4c83eb0a2e2cf685d5cb34d518d0
#
_entry.id   4b2f4c83eb0a2e2cf685d5cb34d518d0
#
_cell.length_a   1.000
_cell.length_b   1.000
_cell.length_c   1.000
_cell.angle_alpha   90.00
_cell.angle_beta   90.00
_cell.angle_gamma   90.00
#
_symmetry.space_group_name_H-M   'P 1'
#
loop_
_entity.id
_entity.type
_entity.pdbx_description
1 polymer ?
#
loop_
_entity_poly.entity_id
_entity_poly.type
_entity_poly.pdbx_seq_one_letter_code
_entity_poly.pdbx_strand_id
1 'polypeptide(L)'
;MNVLIIDSGVNGSTKETINFVQYEDNNDYLEHGTLIANIIRAINPDVNIYSAKVVDRGGSTVNDKLAQALLYALFNNIDIINVSLGLPSYSDTIQDIINKLAKRGVIIVAAAGNNTSVYPALYNNVISVGATDDNGNIEPYSAPADVYTYGTVTIDNTTYTGTSCSTAIITGILSRGGHN
;
A
#
# COMPACT_ATOMS: atom_id res chain seq x y z
N MET A 1 -3.34 6.38 14.35
CA MET A 1 -2.45 5.29 13.91
C MET A 1 -1.42 5.80 12.90
N ASN A 2 -0.24 5.19 12.88
CA ASN A 2 0.85 5.48 11.96
C ASN A 2 0.78 4.52 10.77
N VAL A 3 0.55 5.04 9.58
CA VAL A 3 0.43 4.28 8.34
C VAL A 3 1.63 4.57 7.45
N LEU A 4 2.39 3.54 7.09
CA LEU A 4 3.46 3.63 6.09
C LEU A 4 2.89 3.27 4.71
N ILE A 5 2.97 4.19 3.78
CA ILE A 5 2.66 3.95 2.36
C ILE A 5 3.97 3.63 1.65
N ILE A 6 4.08 2.42 1.11
CA ILE A 6 5.20 1.97 0.29
C ILE A 6 4.78 2.05 -1.18
N ASP A 7 5.28 3.10 -1.89
CA ASP A 7 4.79 3.45 -3.23
C ASP A 7 5.80 4.35 -3.98
N SER A 8 5.33 5.18 -4.90
CA SER A 8 6.09 6.15 -5.71
C SER A 8 6.50 7.43 -4.97
N GLY A 9 6.11 7.57 -3.70
CA GLY A 9 6.25 8.76 -2.87
C GLY A 9 4.88 9.31 -2.48
N VAL A 10 4.85 10.39 -1.71
CA VAL A 10 3.63 11.12 -1.36
C VAL A 10 3.93 12.61 -1.39
N ASN A 11 3.27 13.34 -2.28
CA ASN A 11 3.27 14.80 -2.28
C ASN A 11 2.35 15.35 -1.19
N GLY A 12 2.75 16.42 -0.52
CA GLY A 12 1.99 17.03 0.56
C GLY A 12 2.45 16.61 1.96
N SER A 13 1.54 16.71 2.95
CA SER A 13 1.91 16.55 4.35
C SER A 13 2.11 15.08 4.72
N THR A 14 3.31 14.74 5.18
CA THR A 14 3.66 13.45 5.78
C THR A 14 4.37 13.68 7.11
N LYS A 15 4.36 12.69 8.00
CA LYS A 15 5.19 12.73 9.23
C LYS A 15 6.65 12.56 8.88
N GLU A 16 6.95 11.70 7.93
CA GLU A 16 8.28 11.44 7.41
C GLU A 16 8.19 10.91 5.98
N THR A 17 9.19 11.25 5.16
CA THR A 17 9.37 10.67 3.82
C THR A 17 10.77 10.07 3.71
N ILE A 18 10.82 8.79 3.37
CA ILE A 18 12.04 8.03 3.16
C ILE A 18 12.10 7.65 1.67
N ASN A 19 13.25 7.87 1.06
CA ASN A 19 13.45 7.59 -0.35
C ASN A 19 14.51 6.48 -0.54
N PHE A 20 14.10 5.38 -1.15
CA PHE A 20 14.95 4.25 -1.52
C PHE A 20 15.29 4.22 -3.02
N VAL A 21 14.88 5.27 -3.76
CA VAL A 21 15.20 5.42 -5.19
C VAL A 21 16.41 6.31 -5.36
N GLN A 22 17.52 5.73 -5.78
CA GLN A 22 18.78 6.46 -5.99
C GLN A 22 18.60 7.50 -7.11
N TYR A 23 19.27 8.65 -6.94
CA TYR A 23 19.31 9.75 -7.91
C TYR A 23 17.97 10.43 -8.20
N GLU A 24 16.94 10.19 -7.35
CA GLU A 24 15.68 10.91 -7.37
C GLU A 24 15.45 11.64 -6.04
N ASP A 25 14.70 12.73 -6.10
CA ASP A 25 14.18 13.41 -4.91
C ASP A 25 12.95 12.67 -4.33
N ASN A 26 12.35 13.27 -3.29
CA ASN A 26 11.20 12.70 -2.60
C ASN A 26 9.86 12.91 -3.33
N ASN A 27 9.86 13.66 -4.45
CA ASN A 27 8.61 13.96 -5.16
C ASN A 27 7.98 12.69 -5.74
N ASP A 28 6.68 12.62 -5.64
CA ASP A 28 5.86 11.63 -6.33
C ASP A 28 5.53 12.12 -7.75
N TYR A 29 6.31 11.68 -8.72
CA TYR A 29 6.14 12.03 -10.14
C TYR A 29 5.02 11.25 -10.83
N LEU A 30 4.59 10.13 -10.25
CA LEU A 30 3.53 9.29 -10.76
C LEU A 30 2.16 9.65 -10.16
N GLU A 31 2.19 10.42 -9.07
CA GLU A 31 1.01 10.79 -8.27
C GLU A 31 0.22 9.59 -7.70
N HIS A 32 0.75 8.37 -7.85
CA HIS A 32 0.08 7.16 -7.42
C HIS A 32 0.09 7.03 -5.89
N GLY A 33 1.24 7.15 -5.22
CA GLY A 33 1.29 7.11 -3.76
C GLY A 33 0.56 8.30 -3.11
N THR A 34 0.53 9.44 -3.79
CA THR A 34 -0.26 10.62 -3.39
C THR A 34 -1.76 10.33 -3.45
N LEU A 35 -2.24 9.69 -4.51
CA LEU A 35 -3.61 9.20 -4.62
C LEU A 35 -3.96 8.26 -3.46
N ILE A 36 -3.10 7.28 -3.17
CA ILE A 36 -3.29 6.33 -2.07
C ILE A 36 -3.41 7.07 -0.73
N ALA A 37 -2.52 8.03 -0.47
CA ALA A 37 -2.57 8.86 0.74
C ALA A 37 -3.88 9.66 0.84
N ASN A 38 -4.37 10.21 -0.26
CA ASN A 38 -5.62 10.98 -0.30
C ASN A 38 -6.84 10.10 -0.02
N ILE A 39 -6.90 8.88 -0.55
CA ILE A 39 -7.97 7.91 -0.26
C ILE A 39 -7.97 7.56 1.24
N ILE A 40 -6.81 7.24 1.81
CA ILE A 40 -6.68 6.91 3.23
C ILE A 40 -7.13 8.07 4.11
N ARG A 41 -6.71 9.31 3.79
CA ARG A 41 -7.12 10.53 4.52
C ARG A 41 -8.60 10.86 4.40
N ALA A 42 -9.21 10.61 3.25
CA ALA A 42 -10.65 10.80 3.08
C ALA A 42 -11.46 9.91 4.03
N ILE A 43 -10.92 8.73 4.37
CA ILE A 43 -11.56 7.78 5.30
C ILE A 43 -11.18 8.10 6.75
N ASN A 44 -9.91 8.40 7.01
CA ASN A 44 -9.39 8.76 8.34
C ASN A 44 -8.55 10.04 8.26
N PRO A 45 -9.15 11.23 8.51
CA PRO A 45 -8.42 12.50 8.46
C PRO A 45 -7.30 12.64 9.51
N ASP A 46 -7.40 11.91 10.62
CA ASP A 46 -6.45 11.98 11.73
C ASP A 46 -5.28 10.99 11.61
N VAL A 47 -5.16 10.30 10.47
CA VAL A 47 -4.09 9.35 10.23
C VAL A 47 -2.72 10.02 10.10
N ASN A 48 -1.70 9.45 10.73
CA ASN A 48 -0.32 9.85 10.51
C ASN A 48 0.24 9.08 9.30
N ILE A 49 0.48 9.75 8.19
CA ILE A 49 1.07 9.16 6.99
C ILE A 49 2.60 9.27 7.04
N TYR A 50 3.26 8.15 6.84
CA TYR A 50 4.67 8.00 6.53
C TYR A 50 4.79 7.55 5.09
N SER A 51 5.76 8.07 4.34
CA SER A 51 5.97 7.75 2.93
C SER A 51 7.30 7.03 2.73
N ALA A 52 7.27 5.87 2.10
CA ALA A 52 8.48 5.17 1.64
C ALA A 52 8.44 5.10 0.11
N LYS A 53 9.26 5.95 -0.53
CA LYS A 53 9.39 5.93 -1.99
C LYS A 53 10.29 4.79 -2.41
N VAL A 54 9.69 3.80 -3.10
CA VAL A 54 10.39 2.62 -3.66
C VAL A 54 10.22 2.50 -5.17
N VAL A 55 9.23 3.18 -5.75
CA VAL A 55 8.96 3.21 -7.20
C VAL A 55 9.57 4.47 -7.79
N ASP A 56 10.36 4.30 -8.84
CA ASP A 56 10.98 5.40 -9.57
C ASP A 56 9.99 6.12 -10.51
N ARG A 57 10.41 7.24 -11.10
CA ARG A 57 9.59 8.02 -12.03
C ARG A 57 9.21 7.27 -13.30
N GLY A 58 9.88 6.15 -13.61
CA GLY A 58 9.55 5.26 -14.71
C GLY A 58 8.53 4.19 -14.34
N GLY A 59 8.05 4.14 -13.07
CA GLY A 59 7.11 3.15 -12.57
C GLY A 59 7.75 1.81 -12.19
N SER A 60 9.06 1.77 -12.00
CA SER A 60 9.81 0.54 -11.71
C SER A 60 10.22 0.43 -10.25
N THR A 61 10.21 -0.80 -9.74
CA THR A 61 10.72 -1.16 -8.41
C THR A 61 11.31 -2.56 -8.43
N VAL A 62 11.99 -2.93 -7.34
CA VAL A 62 12.61 -4.25 -7.14
C VAL A 62 12.43 -4.72 -5.71
N ASN A 63 12.58 -6.04 -5.47
CA ASN A 63 12.46 -6.66 -4.15
C ASN A 63 13.34 -5.98 -3.08
N ASP A 64 14.55 -5.57 -3.43
CA ASP A 64 15.47 -4.94 -2.45
C ASP A 64 14.94 -3.62 -1.91
N LYS A 65 14.29 -2.78 -2.74
CA LYS A 65 13.67 -1.53 -2.29
C LYS A 65 12.47 -1.79 -1.37
N LEU A 66 11.64 -2.78 -1.72
CA LEU A 66 10.53 -3.22 -0.86
C LEU A 66 11.04 -3.75 0.48
N ALA A 67 12.10 -4.58 0.47
CA ALA A 67 12.70 -5.10 1.69
C ALA A 67 13.25 -3.98 2.58
N GLN A 68 13.91 -2.97 2.02
CA GLN A 68 14.41 -1.81 2.77
C GLN A 68 13.27 -1.01 3.41
N ALA A 69 12.16 -0.79 2.70
CA ALA A 69 10.99 -0.09 3.25
C ALA A 69 10.31 -0.89 4.36
N LEU A 70 10.21 -2.21 4.23
CA LEU A 70 9.69 -3.09 5.28
C LEU A 70 10.63 -3.13 6.51
N LEU A 71 11.95 -3.13 6.30
CA LEU A 71 12.93 -3.01 7.38
C LEU A 71 12.81 -1.67 8.10
N TYR A 72 12.59 -0.57 7.38
CA TYR A 72 12.32 0.72 8.01
C TYR A 72 11.12 0.60 8.97
N ALA A 73 10.00 0.02 8.54
CA ALA A 73 8.83 -0.17 9.39
C ALA A 73 9.13 -1.02 10.62
N LEU A 74 10.01 -2.02 10.50
CA LEU A 74 10.39 -2.89 11.61
C LEU A 74 11.12 -2.15 12.74
N PHE A 75 11.83 -1.05 12.44
CA PHE A 75 12.60 -0.27 13.42
C PHE A 75 11.92 1.05 13.81
N ASN A 76 10.73 1.33 13.27
CA ASN A 76 9.96 2.54 13.55
C ASN A 76 8.56 2.18 14.06
N ASN A 77 7.89 3.14 14.67
CA ASN A 77 6.57 2.93 15.26
C ASN A 77 5.47 3.01 14.18
N ILE A 78 5.39 1.99 13.32
CA ILE A 78 4.38 1.84 12.28
C ILE A 78 3.33 0.82 12.73
N ASP A 79 2.06 1.16 12.60
CA ASP A 79 0.94 0.31 12.97
C ASP A 79 0.42 -0.48 11.75
N ILE A 80 0.36 0.19 10.59
CA ILE A 80 -0.16 -0.39 9.35
C ILE A 80 0.78 -0.05 8.19
N ILE A 81 0.99 -1.01 7.30
CA ILE A 81 1.72 -0.83 6.04
C ILE A 81 0.74 -1.02 4.88
N ASN A 82 0.64 -0.01 3.99
CA ASN A 82 -0.07 -0.09 2.72
C ASN A 82 0.91 -0.31 1.59
N VAL A 83 0.71 -1.37 0.80
CA VAL A 83 1.54 -1.68 -0.38
C VAL A 83 0.63 -1.81 -1.61
N SER A 84 0.54 -0.72 -2.38
CA SER A 84 -0.30 -0.67 -3.59
C SER A 84 0.52 -0.90 -4.87
N LEU A 85 1.53 -1.76 -4.81
CA LEU A 85 2.40 -2.17 -5.92
C LEU A 85 2.51 -3.69 -6.00
N GLY A 86 3.00 -4.19 -7.13
CA GLY A 86 3.18 -5.61 -7.36
C GLY A 86 4.56 -5.96 -7.91
N LEU A 87 5.13 -7.06 -7.41
CA LEU A 87 6.37 -7.68 -7.85
C LEU A 87 6.09 -9.12 -8.31
N PRO A 88 6.74 -9.60 -9.36
CA PRO A 88 6.43 -10.90 -9.94
C PRO A 88 7.06 -12.08 -9.19
N SER A 89 8.03 -11.84 -8.30
CA SER A 89 8.86 -12.89 -7.73
C SER A 89 8.83 -12.91 -6.21
N TYR A 90 8.81 -14.11 -5.66
CA TYR A 90 8.97 -14.40 -4.24
C TYR A 90 10.38 -14.06 -3.74
N SER A 91 10.48 -13.69 -2.47
CA SER A 91 11.76 -13.47 -1.76
C SER A 91 11.64 -13.97 -0.32
N ASP A 92 12.49 -14.92 0.06
CA ASP A 92 12.56 -15.41 1.45
C ASP A 92 12.86 -14.29 2.43
N THR A 93 13.74 -13.36 2.05
CA THR A 93 14.10 -12.20 2.87
C THR A 93 12.88 -11.34 3.17
N ILE A 94 12.02 -11.07 2.18
CA ILE A 94 10.80 -10.28 2.38
C ILE A 94 9.82 -11.03 3.28
N GLN A 95 9.61 -12.33 3.05
CA GLN A 95 8.73 -13.15 3.90
C GLN A 95 9.20 -13.14 5.36
N ASP A 96 10.51 -13.23 5.60
CA ASP A 96 11.07 -13.19 6.95
C ASP A 96 10.86 -11.84 7.64
N ILE A 97 10.98 -10.72 6.90
CA ILE A 97 10.71 -9.38 7.43
C ILE A 97 9.20 -9.24 7.76
N ILE A 98 8.32 -9.68 6.86
CA ILE A 98 6.87 -9.68 7.07
C ILE A 98 6.51 -10.47 8.32
N ASN A 99 7.07 -11.66 8.51
CA ASN A 99 6.85 -12.48 9.70
C ASN A 99 7.27 -11.76 11.00
N LYS A 100 8.36 -11.00 10.97
CA LYS A 100 8.82 -10.20 12.12
C LYS A 100 7.89 -9.03 12.40
N LEU A 101 7.40 -8.35 11.36
CA LEU A 101 6.42 -7.26 11.47
C LEU A 101 5.11 -7.75 12.05
N ALA A 102 4.57 -8.87 11.54
CA ALA A 102 3.34 -9.48 12.05
C ALA A 102 3.46 -9.90 13.53
N LYS A 103 4.61 -10.44 13.97
CA LYS A 103 4.87 -10.76 15.38
C LYS A 103 4.87 -9.52 16.29
N ARG A 104 5.09 -8.33 15.74
CA ARG A 104 4.99 -7.05 16.45
C ARG A 104 3.61 -6.42 16.39
N GLY A 105 2.65 -7.08 15.76
CA GLY A 105 1.29 -6.59 15.58
C GLY A 105 1.12 -5.58 14.45
N VAL A 106 2.13 -5.42 13.57
CA VAL A 106 2.01 -4.55 12.39
C VAL A 106 1.11 -5.22 11.36
N ILE A 107 0.09 -4.52 10.91
CA ILE A 107 -0.83 -5.00 9.87
C ILE A 107 -0.25 -4.61 8.50
N ILE A 108 -0.18 -5.58 7.58
CA ILE A 108 0.28 -5.35 6.21
C ILE A 108 -0.88 -5.60 5.26
N VAL A 109 -1.22 -4.59 4.47
CA VAL A 109 -2.31 -4.60 3.49
C VAL A 109 -1.73 -4.41 2.10
N ALA A 110 -2.00 -5.30 1.17
CA ALA A 110 -1.42 -5.24 -0.17
C ALA A 110 -2.45 -5.47 -1.28
N ALA A 111 -2.25 -4.79 -2.40
CA ALA A 111 -3.05 -4.97 -3.60
C ALA A 111 -2.85 -6.37 -4.19
N ALA A 112 -3.95 -7.10 -4.39
CA ALA A 112 -3.91 -8.47 -4.92
C ALA A 112 -3.32 -8.56 -6.33
N GLY A 113 -3.40 -7.46 -7.09
CA GLY A 113 -2.95 -7.33 -8.46
C GLY A 113 -4.10 -7.15 -9.44
N ASN A 114 -3.79 -6.51 -10.54
CA ASN A 114 -4.70 -6.32 -11.66
C ASN A 114 -4.34 -7.33 -12.76
N ASN A 115 -5.26 -8.24 -13.09
CA ASN A 115 -5.14 -9.37 -14.02
C ASN A 115 -4.29 -10.56 -13.53
N THR A 116 -3.33 -10.36 -12.66
CA THR A 116 -2.48 -11.44 -12.12
C THR A 116 -2.17 -11.20 -10.64
N SER A 117 -2.08 -12.25 -9.86
CA SER A 117 -1.65 -12.17 -8.47
C SER A 117 -0.17 -11.81 -8.38
N VAL A 118 0.18 -10.97 -7.40
CA VAL A 118 1.53 -10.41 -7.24
C VAL A 118 1.99 -10.45 -5.78
N TYR A 119 3.31 -10.32 -5.57
CA TYR A 119 3.87 -10.04 -4.26
C TYR A 119 3.88 -8.52 -4.01
N PRO A 120 3.65 -8.07 -2.76
CA PRO A 120 3.64 -8.88 -1.52
C PRO A 120 2.29 -9.49 -1.14
N ALA A 121 1.21 -9.32 -1.90
CA ALA A 121 -0.12 -9.85 -1.56
C ALA A 121 -0.15 -11.38 -1.39
N LEU A 122 0.76 -12.10 -2.04
CA LEU A 122 0.87 -13.56 -1.96
C LEU A 122 1.68 -14.07 -0.75
N TYR A 123 2.29 -13.18 0.06
CA TYR A 123 3.01 -13.63 1.25
C TYR A 123 2.07 -13.98 2.40
N ASN A 124 2.50 -14.93 3.25
CA ASN A 124 1.84 -15.18 4.52
C ASN A 124 1.89 -13.94 5.41
N ASN A 125 0.85 -13.73 6.23
CA ASN A 125 0.71 -12.58 7.13
C ASN A 125 0.56 -11.22 6.41
N VAL A 126 0.13 -11.23 5.17
CA VAL A 126 -0.30 -10.04 4.41
C VAL A 126 -1.78 -10.20 4.11
N ILE A 127 -2.55 -9.13 4.30
CA ILE A 127 -3.96 -9.06 3.89
C ILE A 127 -3.97 -8.64 2.42
N SER A 128 -4.31 -9.55 1.52
CA SER A 128 -4.49 -9.25 0.11
C SER A 128 -5.86 -8.61 -0.14
N VAL A 129 -5.90 -7.55 -0.95
CA VAL A 129 -7.13 -6.81 -1.22
C VAL A 129 -7.45 -6.80 -2.70
N GLY A 130 -8.62 -7.33 -3.04
CA GLY A 130 -9.20 -7.31 -4.38
C GLY A 130 -10.24 -6.21 -4.56
N ALA A 131 -10.67 -6.02 -5.80
CA ALA A 131 -11.59 -4.97 -6.20
C ALA A 131 -12.98 -5.51 -6.53
N THR A 132 -14.04 -4.75 -6.14
CA THR A 132 -15.42 -4.97 -6.57
C THR A 132 -15.98 -3.76 -7.30
N ASP A 133 -17.05 -3.99 -8.06
CA ASP A 133 -17.93 -2.96 -8.62
C ASP A 133 -18.90 -2.41 -7.55
N ASP A 134 -19.79 -1.50 -7.98
CA ASP A 134 -20.81 -0.86 -7.14
C ASP A 134 -21.89 -1.84 -6.62
N ASN A 135 -22.02 -2.99 -7.24
CA ASN A 135 -22.99 -4.03 -6.85
C ASN A 135 -22.36 -5.10 -5.96
N GLY A 136 -21.05 -4.98 -5.65
CA GLY A 136 -20.30 -5.95 -4.88
C GLY A 136 -19.79 -7.16 -5.69
N ASN A 137 -19.92 -7.15 -7.03
CA ASN A 137 -19.34 -8.18 -7.87
C ASN A 137 -17.82 -7.96 -7.98
N ILE A 138 -17.05 -9.05 -7.97
CA ILE A 138 -15.62 -8.97 -8.17
C ILE A 138 -15.33 -8.42 -9.56
N GLU A 139 -14.49 -7.38 -9.63
CA GLU A 139 -14.07 -6.79 -10.89
C GLU A 139 -13.28 -7.80 -11.75
N PRO A 140 -13.53 -7.87 -13.07
CA PRO A 140 -12.90 -8.86 -13.95
C PRO A 140 -11.36 -8.79 -13.96
N TYR A 141 -10.79 -7.61 -13.67
CA TYR A 141 -9.35 -7.42 -13.57
C TYR A 141 -8.77 -7.82 -12.22
N SER A 142 -9.62 -7.96 -11.17
CA SER A 142 -9.12 -8.22 -9.82
C SER A 142 -8.57 -9.63 -9.70
N ALA A 143 -7.33 -9.75 -9.25
CA ALA A 143 -6.80 -11.04 -8.83
C ALA A 143 -7.52 -11.56 -7.57
N PRO A 144 -7.49 -12.89 -7.29
CA PRO A 144 -8.01 -13.45 -6.05
C PRO A 144 -7.38 -12.84 -4.81
N ALA A 145 -8.18 -12.61 -3.76
CA ALA A 145 -7.76 -11.90 -2.56
C ALA A 145 -8.47 -12.43 -1.30
N ASP A 146 -7.94 -12.08 -0.12
CA ASP A 146 -8.54 -12.41 1.19
C ASP A 146 -9.78 -11.57 1.47
N VAL A 147 -9.75 -10.30 1.07
CA VAL A 147 -10.85 -9.35 1.26
C VAL A 147 -11.07 -8.55 -0.03
N TYR A 148 -12.30 -8.07 -0.21
CA TYR A 148 -12.68 -7.30 -1.38
C TYR A 148 -13.44 -6.04 -0.97
N THR A 149 -13.19 -4.94 -1.67
CA THR A 149 -13.95 -3.71 -1.55
C THR A 149 -13.91 -2.94 -2.87
N TYR A 150 -14.59 -1.81 -2.92
CA TYR A 150 -14.64 -0.93 -4.09
C TYR A 150 -13.27 -0.73 -4.75
N GLY A 151 -13.22 -0.95 -6.07
CA GLY A 151 -12.02 -0.75 -6.88
C GLY A 151 -11.96 0.59 -7.58
N THR A 152 -13.00 1.43 -7.49
CA THR A 152 -13.10 2.69 -8.23
C THR A 152 -13.26 3.87 -7.28
N VAL A 153 -12.45 4.91 -7.43
CA VAL A 153 -12.49 6.14 -6.60
C VAL A 153 -12.41 7.36 -7.52
N THR A 154 -13.22 8.37 -7.26
CA THR A 154 -13.17 9.65 -7.97
C THR A 154 -12.65 10.75 -7.04
N ILE A 155 -11.55 11.40 -7.42
CA ILE A 155 -10.94 12.53 -6.72
C ILE A 155 -10.73 13.66 -7.75
N ASP A 156 -11.16 14.87 -7.43
CA ASP A 156 -11.01 16.05 -8.28
C ASP A 156 -11.47 15.82 -9.73
N ASN A 157 -12.64 15.18 -9.91
CA ASN A 157 -13.23 14.78 -11.19
C ASN A 157 -12.41 13.78 -12.02
N THR A 158 -11.36 13.18 -11.44
CA THR A 158 -10.60 12.10 -12.06
C THR A 158 -10.96 10.75 -11.42
N THR A 159 -11.31 9.78 -12.25
CA THR A 159 -11.66 8.43 -11.79
C THR A 159 -10.46 7.52 -11.91
N TYR A 160 -10.14 6.85 -10.80
CA TYR A 160 -9.07 5.87 -10.67
C TYR A 160 -9.66 4.49 -10.39
N THR A 161 -9.09 3.46 -11.01
CA THR A 161 -9.60 2.09 -10.90
C THR A 161 -8.45 1.11 -10.69
N GLY A 162 -8.64 0.16 -9.77
CA GLY A 162 -7.66 -0.89 -9.50
C GLY A 162 -7.68 -1.39 -8.06
N THR A 163 -7.04 -2.54 -7.83
CA THR A 163 -6.87 -3.13 -6.49
C THR A 163 -6.06 -2.22 -5.56
N SER A 164 -5.28 -1.28 -6.10
CA SER A 164 -4.59 -0.22 -5.33
C SER A 164 -5.58 0.69 -4.59
N CYS A 165 -6.68 1.09 -5.23
CA CYS A 165 -7.73 1.88 -4.60
C CYS A 165 -8.42 1.10 -3.47
N SER A 166 -8.75 -0.15 -3.73
CA SER A 166 -9.33 -1.06 -2.73
C SER A 166 -8.43 -1.21 -1.51
N THR A 167 -7.12 -1.37 -1.73
CA THR A 167 -6.10 -1.49 -0.67
C THR A 167 -6.04 -0.23 0.19
N ALA A 168 -6.08 0.95 -0.43
CA ALA A 168 -6.12 2.23 0.28
C ALA A 168 -7.40 2.39 1.11
N ILE A 169 -8.56 1.94 0.61
CA ILE A 169 -9.83 1.95 1.35
C ILE A 169 -9.73 1.06 2.59
N ILE A 170 -9.29 -0.18 2.46
CA ILE A 170 -9.12 -1.10 3.61
C ILE A 170 -8.11 -0.53 4.62
N THR A 171 -6.98 0.01 4.14
CA THR A 171 -6.00 0.67 5.01
C THR A 171 -6.62 1.84 5.79
N GLY A 172 -7.40 2.69 5.11
CA GLY A 172 -8.10 3.81 5.74
C GLY A 172 -9.08 3.34 6.83
N ILE A 173 -9.86 2.29 6.56
CA ILE A 173 -10.80 1.70 7.52
C ILE A 173 -10.05 1.15 8.75
N LEU A 174 -9.02 0.35 8.54
CA LEU A 174 -8.22 -0.25 9.62
C LEU A 174 -7.51 0.83 10.46
N SER A 175 -7.07 1.93 9.83
CA SER A 175 -6.38 3.01 10.51
C SER A 175 -7.25 3.81 11.49
N ARG A 176 -8.57 3.70 11.41
CA ARG A 176 -9.48 4.31 12.39
C ARG A 176 -9.35 3.67 13.78
N GLY A 177 -8.79 2.47 13.87
CA GLY A 177 -8.77 1.68 15.10
C GLY A 177 -10.19 1.26 15.51
N GLY A 178 -10.37 0.05 16.00
CA GLY A 178 -11.59 -0.25 16.74
C GLY A 178 -11.56 0.54 18.03
N HIS A 179 -12.46 1.48 18.21
CA HIS A 179 -12.77 1.97 19.54
C HIS A 179 -13.44 0.80 20.27
N ASN A 180 -12.68 0.07 21.07
CA ASN A 180 -13.23 -0.78 22.12
C ASN A 180 -13.61 0.06 23.31
#